data_2e1110c4bbec5156115eac86f76469ad
#
_entry.id   2e1110c4bbec5156115eac86f76469ad
#
_cell.length_a   1.000
_cell.length_b   1.000
_cell.length_c   1.000
_cell.angle_alpha   90.00
_cell.angle_beta   90.00
_cell.angle_gamma   90.00
#
_symmetry.space_group_name_H-M   'P 1'
#
loop_
_entity.id
_entity.type
_entity.pdbx_description
1 polymer ?
#
loop_
_entity_poly.entity_id
_entity_poly.type
_entity_poly.pdbx_seq_one_letter_code
_entity_poly.pdbx_strand_id
1 'polypeptide(L)'
;MAQKPLEGAQLAWMTVALAMATFMQVLDSTIANVAIPTIAGNLGSSNSQGTWVITSFGVANAISIPITGWLAKRIGEVRLFLWSTALFALASWLCGISNSLGMLIFFRVIQGLVAGPLIPLSQSLLLNNYPPAKRSMALALWSMTVIVAPIFGPILGGYISDNYHWGWIFFINIPIGLFVILVAMATLKGRETKTEIKPIDTVGLVLLIVGIGSLQVMLDQGKELDWFNSTEIIVLTVVAVVALVFLVVWELTDDHPVVDLSLFKSRNFTIGCLCISLAYMLYFGSIVLLPQLLQEVYGYTATWAGLASAPIGLLPVLLSPIIGKFGNRLDMRRLVTFSFVMYAVCFYWRAYTFEPGMDFGASAWPQFIQGFAIACFFMPLITITLSGLPPERMAAASSLSNFTRTLAGSIGTSITTTLWTQRESQHHSQLAEFVNPYSPQSQEMYRQLEQVGMSKQQASAYIANEITAQGLIISANEIFWLAAGVFLILLALVWVAKPPFSSGGGGGGGGAH
;
A
#
# COMPACT_ATOMS: atom_id res chain seq x y z
N MET A 1 -9.58 -30.89 -16.74
CA MET A 1 -10.54 -30.18 -17.59
C MET A 1 -10.65 -28.77 -17.10
N ALA A 2 -10.49 -27.74 -17.95
CA ALA A 2 -10.70 -26.35 -17.54
C ALA A 2 -12.17 -26.17 -17.12
N GLN A 3 -12.40 -25.68 -15.92
CA GLN A 3 -13.75 -25.44 -15.41
C GLN A 3 -14.42 -24.32 -16.22
N LYS A 4 -15.73 -24.47 -16.51
CA LYS A 4 -16.48 -23.40 -17.18
C LYS A 4 -16.49 -22.14 -16.33
N PRO A 5 -16.28 -20.95 -16.91
CA PRO A 5 -16.40 -19.68 -16.19
C PRO A 5 -17.74 -19.56 -15.47
N LEU A 6 -17.78 -18.83 -14.37
CA LEU A 6 -19.03 -18.49 -13.69
C LEU A 6 -19.80 -17.44 -14.49
N GLU A 7 -21.12 -17.46 -14.38
CA GLU A 7 -21.99 -16.50 -15.07
C GLU A 7 -23.09 -15.99 -14.13
N GLY A 8 -23.70 -14.87 -14.52
CA GLY A 8 -24.87 -14.31 -13.84
C GLY A 8 -24.62 -13.91 -12.38
N ALA A 9 -25.60 -14.19 -11.52
CA ALA A 9 -25.56 -13.80 -10.11
C ALA A 9 -24.43 -14.47 -9.32
N GLN A 10 -24.05 -15.72 -9.63
CA GLN A 10 -22.95 -16.40 -8.96
C GLN A 10 -21.61 -15.68 -9.19
N LEU A 11 -21.35 -15.23 -10.42
CA LEU A 11 -20.17 -14.44 -10.74
C LEU A 11 -20.15 -13.10 -9.98
N ALA A 12 -21.29 -12.43 -9.90
CA ALA A 12 -21.41 -11.15 -9.17
C ALA A 12 -21.14 -11.33 -7.67
N TRP A 13 -21.78 -12.32 -7.03
CA TRP A 13 -21.58 -12.57 -5.60
C TRP A 13 -20.15 -13.01 -5.27
N MET A 14 -19.54 -13.87 -6.10
CA MET A 14 -18.14 -14.23 -5.97
C MET A 14 -17.25 -12.98 -6.03
N THR A 15 -17.49 -12.10 -7.01
CA THR A 15 -16.72 -10.85 -7.17
C THR A 15 -16.82 -9.98 -5.94
N VAL A 16 -18.03 -9.80 -5.41
CA VAL A 16 -18.26 -9.01 -4.19
C VAL A 16 -17.51 -9.63 -3.00
N ALA A 17 -17.60 -10.96 -2.81
CA ALA A 17 -16.92 -11.62 -1.71
C ALA A 17 -15.38 -11.47 -1.79
N LEU A 18 -14.78 -11.70 -2.96
CA LEU A 18 -13.33 -11.57 -3.15
C LEU A 18 -12.86 -10.12 -3.03
N ALA A 19 -13.65 -9.16 -3.52
CA ALA A 19 -13.40 -7.73 -3.34
C ALA A 19 -13.50 -7.31 -1.87
N MET A 20 -14.52 -7.79 -1.14
CA MET A 20 -14.69 -7.50 0.29
C MET A 20 -13.58 -8.10 1.15
N ALA A 21 -13.04 -9.27 0.82
CA ALA A 21 -11.87 -9.83 1.51
C ALA A 21 -10.64 -8.93 1.34
N THR A 22 -10.41 -8.45 0.12
CA THR A 22 -9.33 -7.49 -0.16
C THR A 22 -9.57 -6.16 0.56
N PHE A 23 -10.79 -5.63 0.53
CA PHE A 23 -11.17 -4.41 1.24
C PHE A 23 -10.89 -4.54 2.74
N MET A 24 -11.35 -5.63 3.36
CA MET A 24 -11.17 -5.92 4.78
C MET A 24 -9.69 -5.92 5.18
N GLN A 25 -8.83 -6.60 4.41
CA GLN A 25 -7.40 -6.66 4.71
C GLN A 25 -6.71 -5.30 4.55
N VAL A 26 -7.00 -4.57 3.46
CA VAL A 26 -6.39 -3.25 3.22
C VAL A 26 -6.91 -2.21 4.21
N LEU A 27 -8.18 -2.27 4.57
CA LEU A 27 -8.76 -1.42 5.61
C LEU A 27 -8.07 -1.67 6.95
N ASP A 28 -7.92 -2.94 7.37
CA ASP A 28 -7.29 -3.32 8.63
C ASP A 28 -5.83 -2.82 8.73
N SER A 29 -5.10 -2.83 7.62
CA SER A 29 -3.72 -2.32 7.57
C SER A 29 -3.61 -0.81 7.75
N THR A 30 -4.67 -0.05 7.51
CA THR A 30 -4.66 1.42 7.56
C THR A 30 -5.46 2.01 8.70
N ILE A 31 -6.49 1.32 9.16
CA ILE A 31 -7.41 1.81 10.22
C ILE A 31 -6.68 1.93 11.57
N ALA A 32 -5.74 1.03 11.86
CA ALA A 32 -4.97 1.02 13.10
C ALA A 32 -4.05 2.24 13.26
N ASN A 33 -3.58 2.83 12.13
CA ASN A 33 -2.62 3.92 12.16
C ASN A 33 -3.11 5.14 12.95
N VAL A 34 -4.39 5.49 12.82
CA VAL A 34 -4.99 6.64 13.51
C VAL A 34 -5.30 6.33 14.97
N ALA A 35 -5.51 5.05 15.30
CA ALA A 35 -5.89 4.61 16.65
C ALA A 35 -4.69 4.40 17.60
N ILE A 36 -3.44 4.48 17.11
CA ILE A 36 -2.23 4.22 17.93
C ILE A 36 -2.22 5.01 19.24
N PRO A 37 -2.42 6.34 19.27
CA PRO A 37 -2.36 7.09 20.51
C PRO A 37 -3.40 6.61 21.51
N THR A 38 -4.63 6.31 21.05
CA THR A 38 -5.72 5.82 21.88
C THR A 38 -5.43 4.40 22.39
N ILE A 39 -4.90 3.51 21.54
CA ILE A 39 -4.51 2.14 21.92
C ILE A 39 -3.39 2.16 22.96
N ALA A 40 -2.32 2.93 22.70
CA ALA A 40 -1.19 3.05 23.60
C ALA A 40 -1.60 3.62 24.96
N GLY A 41 -2.40 4.69 24.97
CA GLY A 41 -2.92 5.29 26.18
C GLY A 41 -3.78 4.33 26.99
N ASN A 42 -4.70 3.61 26.37
CA ASN A 42 -5.58 2.64 27.05
C ASN A 42 -4.83 1.41 27.58
N LEU A 43 -3.73 1.01 26.93
CA LEU A 43 -2.91 -0.13 27.33
C LEU A 43 -1.70 0.26 28.22
N GLY A 44 -1.63 1.53 28.66
CA GLY A 44 -0.58 2.03 29.55
C GLY A 44 0.82 2.01 28.92
N SER A 45 0.92 2.24 27.62
CA SER A 45 2.16 2.17 26.83
C SER A 45 2.48 3.52 26.19
N SER A 46 3.73 3.72 25.76
CA SER A 46 4.11 4.92 24.99
C SER A 46 3.62 4.83 23.54
N ASN A 47 3.48 5.98 22.87
CA ASN A 47 3.13 6.01 21.43
C ASN A 47 4.17 5.25 20.59
N SER A 48 5.44 5.36 20.90
CA SER A 48 6.52 4.62 20.24
C SER A 48 6.36 3.09 20.38
N GLN A 49 5.96 2.61 21.56
CA GLN A 49 5.63 1.19 21.74
C GLN A 49 4.35 0.80 20.99
N GLY A 50 3.37 1.72 20.89
CA GLY A 50 2.11 1.52 20.15
C GLY A 50 2.34 1.29 18.65
N THR A 51 3.41 1.84 18.05
CA THR A 51 3.73 1.62 16.63
C THR A 51 3.97 0.14 16.29
N TRP A 52 4.41 -0.67 17.25
CA TRP A 52 4.58 -2.11 17.06
C TRP A 52 3.29 -2.85 16.69
N VAL A 53 2.12 -2.29 16.99
CA VAL A 53 0.82 -2.83 16.54
C VAL A 53 0.74 -2.86 15.01
N ILE A 54 1.30 -1.86 14.33
CA ILE A 54 1.33 -1.78 12.87
C ILE A 54 2.50 -2.59 12.33
N THR A 55 3.70 -2.37 12.86
CA THR A 55 4.93 -3.03 12.41
C THR A 55 4.80 -4.55 12.48
N SER A 56 4.29 -5.11 13.57
CA SER A 56 4.15 -6.56 13.73
C SER A 56 3.23 -7.19 12.68
N PHE A 57 2.10 -6.54 12.38
CA PHE A 57 1.20 -6.96 11.29
C PHE A 57 1.89 -6.83 9.94
N GLY A 58 2.52 -5.69 9.66
CA GLY A 58 3.21 -5.40 8.39
C GLY A 58 4.31 -6.41 8.08
N VAL A 59 5.18 -6.70 9.05
CA VAL A 59 6.25 -7.71 8.96
C VAL A 59 5.67 -9.09 8.66
N ALA A 60 4.70 -9.53 9.46
CA ALA A 60 4.08 -10.85 9.31
C ALA A 60 3.37 -10.99 7.95
N ASN A 61 2.66 -9.96 7.52
CA ASN A 61 2.00 -9.90 6.21
C ASN A 61 3.01 -9.94 5.06
N ALA A 62 4.08 -9.15 5.14
CA ALA A 62 5.14 -9.11 4.12
C ALA A 62 5.83 -10.46 3.94
N ILE A 63 6.05 -11.21 5.03
CA ILE A 63 6.60 -12.57 5.00
C ILE A 63 5.61 -13.56 4.37
N SER A 64 4.32 -13.44 4.66
CA SER A 64 3.31 -14.40 4.24
C SER A 64 2.90 -14.25 2.77
N ILE A 65 2.95 -13.04 2.19
CA ILE A 65 2.57 -12.81 0.80
C ILE A 65 3.34 -13.71 -0.17
N PRO A 66 4.68 -13.74 -0.21
CA PRO A 66 5.42 -14.52 -1.20
C PRO A 66 5.23 -16.04 -1.05
N ILE A 67 4.95 -16.53 0.15
CA ILE A 67 4.69 -17.94 0.44
C ILE A 67 3.34 -18.41 -0.12
N THR A 68 2.43 -17.47 -0.41
CA THR A 68 1.06 -17.79 -0.86
C THR A 68 1.02 -18.69 -2.09
N GLY A 69 1.90 -18.47 -3.06
CA GLY A 69 1.95 -19.27 -4.29
C GLY A 69 2.26 -20.74 -4.02
N TRP A 70 3.18 -21.01 -3.10
CA TRP A 70 3.53 -22.36 -2.65
C TRP A 70 2.40 -22.99 -1.83
N LEU A 71 1.83 -22.25 -0.87
CA LEU A 71 0.69 -22.71 -0.08
C LEU A 71 -0.52 -23.05 -0.95
N ALA A 72 -0.82 -22.23 -1.96
CA ALA A 72 -1.92 -22.44 -2.89
C ALA A 72 -1.77 -23.74 -3.68
N LYS A 73 -0.55 -24.08 -4.13
CA LYS A 73 -0.28 -25.37 -4.80
C LYS A 73 -0.44 -26.55 -3.85
N ARG A 74 -0.12 -26.40 -2.55
CA ARG A 74 -0.16 -27.49 -1.56
C ARG A 74 -1.57 -27.72 -1.00
N ILE A 75 -2.31 -26.68 -0.69
CA ILE A 75 -3.60 -26.72 0.02
C ILE A 75 -4.78 -26.57 -0.97
N GLY A 76 -4.56 -25.86 -2.08
CA GLY A 76 -5.56 -25.38 -3.02
C GLY A 76 -5.92 -23.92 -2.78
N GLU A 77 -6.25 -23.19 -3.84
CA GLU A 77 -6.52 -21.75 -3.77
C GLU A 77 -7.78 -21.43 -2.97
N VAL A 78 -8.87 -22.19 -3.18
CA VAL A 78 -10.15 -21.94 -2.51
C VAL A 78 -10.07 -22.25 -1.02
N ARG A 79 -9.49 -23.40 -0.66
CA ARG A 79 -9.33 -23.79 0.75
C ARG A 79 -8.44 -22.82 1.48
N LEU A 80 -7.30 -22.45 0.88
CA LEU A 80 -6.38 -21.49 1.50
C LEU A 80 -7.06 -20.14 1.71
N PHE A 81 -7.82 -19.65 0.73
CA PHE A 81 -8.58 -18.40 0.85
C PHE A 81 -9.60 -18.44 1.99
N LEU A 82 -10.37 -19.52 2.10
CA LEU A 82 -11.38 -19.68 3.16
C LEU A 82 -10.75 -19.76 4.55
N TRP A 83 -9.68 -20.56 4.71
CA TRP A 83 -8.94 -20.65 5.98
C TRP A 83 -8.29 -19.33 6.36
N SER A 84 -7.65 -18.65 5.42
CA SER A 84 -7.07 -17.32 5.66
C SER A 84 -8.11 -16.31 6.10
N THR A 85 -9.30 -16.28 5.46
CA THR A 85 -10.38 -15.37 5.85
C THR A 85 -10.93 -15.70 7.24
N ALA A 86 -11.14 -16.98 7.55
CA ALA A 86 -11.66 -17.41 8.85
C ALA A 86 -10.69 -17.10 9.98
N LEU A 87 -9.41 -17.43 9.79
CA LEU A 87 -8.37 -17.15 10.78
C LEU A 87 -8.10 -15.65 10.92
N PHE A 88 -8.23 -14.87 9.84
CA PHE A 88 -8.12 -13.41 9.89
C PHE A 88 -9.24 -12.81 10.75
N ALA A 89 -10.49 -13.23 10.55
CA ALA A 89 -11.62 -12.77 11.36
C ALA A 89 -11.47 -13.18 12.84
N LEU A 90 -11.00 -14.40 13.11
CA LEU A 90 -10.70 -14.87 14.46
C LEU A 90 -9.57 -14.05 15.11
N ALA A 91 -8.46 -13.84 14.41
CA ALA A 91 -7.35 -13.03 14.91
C ALA A 91 -7.78 -11.57 15.14
N SER A 92 -8.64 -11.01 14.28
CA SER A 92 -9.24 -9.69 14.48
C SER A 92 -10.06 -9.64 15.78
N TRP A 93 -10.86 -10.65 16.05
CA TRP A 93 -11.60 -10.73 17.32
C TRP A 93 -10.65 -10.76 18.51
N LEU A 94 -9.59 -11.57 18.46
CA LEU A 94 -8.58 -11.66 19.52
C LEU A 94 -7.80 -10.34 19.70
N CYS A 95 -7.51 -9.61 18.63
CA CYS A 95 -6.93 -8.27 18.70
C CYS A 95 -7.87 -7.31 19.46
N GLY A 96 -9.17 -7.32 19.12
CA GLY A 96 -10.15 -6.41 19.73
C GLY A 96 -10.40 -6.62 21.21
N ILE A 97 -10.20 -7.83 21.75
CA ILE A 97 -10.34 -8.16 23.18
C ILE A 97 -9.01 -8.12 23.94
N SER A 98 -7.92 -7.73 23.32
CA SER A 98 -6.59 -7.68 23.96
C SER A 98 -6.57 -6.64 25.09
N ASN A 99 -6.02 -7.03 26.23
CA ASN A 99 -5.95 -6.20 27.44
C ASN A 99 -4.50 -5.77 27.79
N SER A 100 -3.55 -6.10 26.94
CA SER A 100 -2.16 -5.66 27.03
C SER A 100 -1.54 -5.47 25.65
N LEU A 101 -0.56 -4.58 25.55
CA LEU A 101 0.13 -4.33 24.26
C LEU A 101 0.81 -5.60 23.73
N GLY A 102 1.47 -6.39 24.59
CA GLY A 102 2.12 -7.64 24.16
C GLY A 102 1.14 -8.67 23.60
N MET A 103 -0.05 -8.81 24.21
CA MET A 103 -1.12 -9.66 23.70
C MET A 103 -1.62 -9.18 22.35
N LEU A 104 -1.82 -7.87 22.18
CA LEU A 104 -2.25 -7.28 20.93
C LEU A 104 -1.20 -7.51 19.83
N ILE A 105 0.08 -7.24 20.07
CA ILE A 105 1.19 -7.47 19.14
C ILE A 105 1.24 -8.96 18.72
N PHE A 106 1.11 -9.89 19.66
CA PHE A 106 1.09 -11.31 19.33
C PHE A 106 -0.05 -11.68 18.37
N PHE A 107 -1.26 -11.20 18.62
CA PHE A 107 -2.38 -11.46 17.72
C PHE A 107 -2.25 -10.71 16.39
N ARG A 108 -1.62 -9.56 16.36
CA ARG A 108 -1.30 -8.84 15.13
C ARG A 108 -0.32 -9.61 14.24
N VAL A 109 0.67 -10.30 14.84
CA VAL A 109 1.56 -11.21 14.07
C VAL A 109 0.74 -12.34 13.44
N ILE A 110 -0.13 -13.01 14.21
CA ILE A 110 -0.98 -14.08 13.67
C ILE A 110 -1.89 -13.53 12.55
N GLN A 111 -2.52 -12.39 12.78
CA GLN A 111 -3.40 -11.75 11.81
C GLN A 111 -2.64 -11.39 10.51
N GLY A 112 -1.43 -10.85 10.61
CA GLY A 112 -0.57 -10.54 9.47
C GLY A 112 -0.18 -11.79 8.67
N LEU A 113 0.19 -12.87 9.33
CA LEU A 113 0.53 -14.14 8.66
C LEU A 113 -0.64 -14.71 7.86
N VAL A 114 -1.86 -14.64 8.38
CA VAL A 114 -3.03 -15.18 7.68
C VAL A 114 -3.62 -14.18 6.68
N ALA A 115 -3.27 -12.91 6.77
CA ALA A 115 -3.68 -11.86 5.84
C ALA A 115 -2.97 -11.97 4.47
N GLY A 116 -1.69 -12.38 4.46
CA GLY A 116 -0.87 -12.38 3.24
C GLY A 116 -1.52 -13.04 2.01
N PRO A 117 -2.16 -14.21 2.14
CA PRO A 117 -2.82 -14.88 1.03
C PRO A 117 -4.07 -14.17 0.48
N LEU A 118 -4.76 -13.31 1.22
CA LEU A 118 -6.07 -12.78 0.85
C LEU A 118 -6.06 -11.97 -0.44
N ILE A 119 -5.12 -11.03 -0.61
CA ILE A 119 -5.02 -10.20 -1.81
C ILE A 119 -4.64 -11.02 -3.05
N PRO A 120 -3.52 -11.78 -3.06
CA PRO A 120 -3.11 -12.52 -4.25
C PRO A 120 -4.10 -13.63 -4.63
N LEU A 121 -4.72 -14.30 -3.65
CA LEU A 121 -5.72 -15.33 -3.95
C LEU A 121 -7.03 -14.74 -4.45
N SER A 122 -7.53 -13.63 -3.89
CA SER A 122 -8.71 -12.97 -4.44
C SER A 122 -8.51 -12.57 -5.90
N GLN A 123 -7.32 -12.06 -6.24
CA GLN A 123 -6.96 -11.71 -7.61
C GLN A 123 -6.87 -12.95 -8.53
N SER A 124 -6.20 -14.02 -8.08
CA SER A 124 -6.08 -15.28 -8.83
C SER A 124 -7.44 -15.93 -9.05
N LEU A 125 -8.25 -16.06 -8.01
CA LEU A 125 -9.59 -16.64 -8.07
C LEU A 125 -10.52 -15.84 -8.99
N LEU A 126 -10.44 -14.51 -8.99
CA LEU A 126 -11.18 -13.68 -9.95
C LEU A 126 -10.77 -14.02 -11.38
N LEU A 127 -9.48 -14.00 -11.69
CA LEU A 127 -8.97 -14.22 -13.05
C LEU A 127 -9.27 -15.64 -13.56
N ASN A 128 -9.20 -16.64 -12.68
CA ASN A 128 -9.45 -18.04 -13.03
C ASN A 128 -10.93 -18.36 -13.28
N ASN A 129 -11.86 -17.63 -12.63
CA ASN A 129 -13.29 -17.88 -12.71
C ASN A 129 -14.04 -16.95 -13.68
N TYR A 130 -13.42 -15.85 -14.12
CA TYR A 130 -14.01 -14.94 -15.09
C TYR A 130 -13.81 -15.41 -16.53
N PRO A 131 -14.82 -15.21 -17.42
CA PRO A 131 -14.61 -15.38 -18.86
C PRO A 131 -13.47 -14.49 -19.36
N PRO A 132 -12.60 -14.96 -20.28
CA PRO A 132 -11.45 -14.18 -20.75
C PRO A 132 -11.80 -12.76 -21.22
N ALA A 133 -12.94 -12.62 -21.92
CA ALA A 133 -13.43 -11.33 -22.41
C ALA A 133 -13.82 -10.33 -21.29
N LYS A 134 -14.04 -10.78 -20.05
CA LYS A 134 -14.46 -9.94 -18.91
C LYS A 134 -13.42 -9.83 -17.81
N ARG A 135 -12.22 -10.37 -17.98
CA ARG A 135 -11.16 -10.34 -16.95
C ARG A 135 -10.71 -8.92 -16.61
N SER A 136 -10.65 -8.04 -17.59
CA SER A 136 -10.34 -6.62 -17.36
C SER A 136 -11.38 -5.94 -16.46
N MET A 137 -12.67 -6.28 -16.61
CA MET A 137 -13.74 -5.81 -15.73
C MET A 137 -13.56 -6.34 -14.30
N ALA A 138 -13.21 -7.62 -14.15
CA ALA A 138 -12.95 -8.23 -12.84
C ALA A 138 -11.83 -7.50 -12.10
N LEU A 139 -10.70 -7.26 -12.79
CA LEU A 139 -9.55 -6.55 -12.23
C LEU A 139 -9.87 -5.08 -11.91
N ALA A 140 -10.70 -4.42 -12.74
CA ALA A 140 -11.14 -3.06 -12.48
C ALA A 140 -11.99 -2.97 -11.20
N LEU A 141 -12.96 -3.88 -11.01
CA LEU A 141 -13.78 -3.95 -9.81
C LEU A 141 -12.96 -4.29 -8.56
N TRP A 142 -12.02 -5.22 -8.69
CA TRP A 142 -11.12 -5.58 -7.60
C TRP A 142 -10.19 -4.41 -7.22
N SER A 143 -9.62 -3.71 -8.20
CA SER A 143 -8.70 -2.60 -7.93
C SER A 143 -9.37 -1.41 -7.24
N MET A 144 -10.69 -1.21 -7.44
CA MET A 144 -11.45 -0.20 -6.68
C MET A 144 -11.32 -0.43 -5.17
N THR A 145 -11.37 -1.66 -4.69
CA THR A 145 -11.30 -1.96 -3.25
C THR A 145 -9.93 -1.65 -2.66
N VAL A 146 -8.85 -1.90 -3.42
CA VAL A 146 -7.47 -1.57 -3.02
C VAL A 146 -7.25 -0.06 -2.91
N ILE A 147 -7.96 0.74 -3.73
CA ILE A 147 -7.86 2.20 -3.74
C ILE A 147 -8.70 2.83 -2.62
N VAL A 148 -9.91 2.33 -2.45
CA VAL A 148 -10.92 2.93 -1.55
C VAL A 148 -10.65 2.59 -0.09
N ALA A 149 -10.17 1.38 0.20
CA ALA A 149 -9.94 0.93 1.56
C ALA A 149 -8.94 1.81 2.37
N PRO A 150 -7.78 2.25 1.83
CA PRO A 150 -6.87 3.14 2.55
C PRO A 150 -7.46 4.51 2.91
N ILE A 151 -8.45 4.97 2.14
CA ILE A 151 -9.14 6.24 2.39
C ILE A 151 -10.11 6.09 3.55
N PHE A 152 -10.86 4.97 3.58
CA PHE A 152 -11.80 4.68 4.67
C PHE A 152 -11.10 4.38 5.99
N GLY A 153 -9.86 3.87 5.97
CA GLY A 153 -9.09 3.53 7.17
C GLY A 153 -9.00 4.67 8.18
N PRO A 154 -8.37 5.80 7.84
CA PRO A 154 -8.26 6.95 8.74
C PRO A 154 -9.61 7.52 9.16
N ILE A 155 -10.60 7.60 8.26
CA ILE A 155 -11.92 8.16 8.56
C ILE A 155 -12.65 7.28 9.58
N LEU A 156 -12.76 5.98 9.32
CA LEU A 156 -13.43 5.04 10.23
C LEU A 156 -12.63 4.83 11.51
N GLY A 157 -11.31 4.77 11.42
CA GLY A 157 -10.43 4.61 12.56
C GLY A 157 -10.50 5.78 13.52
N GLY A 158 -10.48 7.01 13.01
CA GLY A 158 -10.65 8.22 13.79
C GLY A 158 -12.03 8.25 14.45
N TYR A 159 -13.10 8.07 13.68
CA TYR A 159 -14.46 8.06 14.21
C TYR A 159 -14.69 7.00 15.31
N ILE A 160 -14.18 5.78 15.09
CA ILE A 160 -14.31 4.70 16.07
C ILE A 160 -13.50 5.00 17.33
N SER A 161 -12.27 5.47 17.18
CA SER A 161 -11.40 5.77 18.32
C SER A 161 -11.88 6.93 19.17
N ASP A 162 -12.55 7.92 18.55
CA ASP A 162 -13.08 9.10 19.24
C ASP A 162 -14.41 8.83 19.96
N ASN A 163 -15.24 7.90 19.43
CA ASN A 163 -16.61 7.71 19.90
C ASN A 163 -16.87 6.34 20.55
N TYR A 164 -16.00 5.35 20.32
CA TYR A 164 -16.16 3.98 20.81
C TYR A 164 -14.84 3.44 21.36
N HIS A 165 -14.90 2.24 21.95
CA HIS A 165 -13.69 1.52 22.34
C HIS A 165 -12.85 1.15 21.11
N TRP A 166 -11.54 1.39 21.17
CA TRP A 166 -10.63 1.14 20.05
C TRP A 166 -10.70 -0.29 19.47
N GLY A 167 -11.04 -1.28 20.28
CA GLY A 167 -11.21 -2.67 19.83
C GLY A 167 -12.18 -2.84 18.65
N TRP A 168 -13.13 -1.91 18.48
CA TRP A 168 -14.08 -1.95 17.37
C TRP A 168 -13.41 -1.81 15.99
N ILE A 169 -12.23 -1.19 15.90
CA ILE A 169 -11.48 -1.15 14.63
C ILE A 169 -11.14 -2.55 14.10
N PHE A 170 -11.03 -3.52 15.00
CA PHE A 170 -10.80 -4.94 14.65
C PHE A 170 -12.10 -5.71 14.50
N PHE A 171 -13.12 -5.44 15.35
CA PHE A 171 -14.40 -6.17 15.31
C PHE A 171 -15.17 -5.97 14.01
N ILE A 172 -15.00 -4.85 13.30
CA ILE A 172 -15.63 -4.62 12.00
C ILE A 172 -15.25 -5.68 10.95
N ASN A 173 -14.10 -6.34 11.10
CA ASN A 173 -13.65 -7.40 10.20
C ASN A 173 -14.46 -8.70 10.35
N ILE A 174 -15.10 -8.92 11.50
CA ILE A 174 -15.83 -10.17 11.80
C ILE A 174 -17.05 -10.34 10.90
N PRO A 175 -18.01 -9.38 10.83
CA PRO A 175 -19.16 -9.52 9.95
C PRO A 175 -18.77 -9.56 8.47
N ILE A 176 -17.72 -8.83 8.06
CA ILE A 176 -17.21 -8.86 6.70
C ILE A 176 -16.62 -10.25 6.39
N GLY A 177 -15.77 -10.76 7.26
CA GLY A 177 -15.16 -12.09 7.10
C GLY A 177 -16.18 -13.21 7.05
N LEU A 178 -17.21 -13.17 7.91
CA LEU A 178 -18.30 -14.14 7.89
C LEU A 178 -19.08 -14.11 6.56
N PHE A 179 -19.43 -12.91 6.09
CA PHE A 179 -20.06 -12.74 4.78
C PHE A 179 -19.22 -13.33 3.65
N VAL A 180 -17.91 -13.00 3.62
CA VAL A 180 -16.97 -13.51 2.60
C VAL A 180 -16.91 -15.03 2.61
N ILE A 181 -16.81 -15.66 3.80
CA ILE A 181 -16.75 -17.12 3.93
C ILE A 181 -18.02 -17.77 3.38
N LEU A 182 -19.20 -17.29 3.81
CA LEU A 182 -20.48 -17.87 3.39
C LEU A 182 -20.67 -17.77 1.87
N VAL A 183 -20.39 -16.60 1.30
CA VAL A 183 -20.55 -16.40 -0.15
C VAL A 183 -19.50 -17.16 -0.95
N ALA A 184 -18.24 -17.18 -0.51
CA ALA A 184 -17.18 -17.92 -1.19
C ALA A 184 -17.42 -19.44 -1.14
N MET A 185 -17.88 -19.99 -0.01
CA MET A 185 -18.27 -21.39 0.10
C MET A 185 -19.41 -21.75 -0.85
N ALA A 186 -20.39 -20.87 -1.02
CA ALA A 186 -21.52 -21.10 -1.92
C ALA A 186 -21.12 -21.02 -3.40
N THR A 187 -20.29 -20.03 -3.77
CA THR A 187 -19.97 -19.73 -5.18
C THR A 187 -18.78 -20.51 -5.73
N LEU A 188 -17.79 -20.84 -4.88
CA LEU A 188 -16.55 -21.53 -5.26
C LEU A 188 -16.58 -23.03 -4.95
N LYS A 189 -17.74 -23.59 -4.57
CA LYS A 189 -17.90 -25.04 -4.31
C LYS A 189 -17.49 -25.85 -5.55
N GLY A 190 -16.57 -26.82 -5.36
CA GLY A 190 -16.09 -27.69 -6.43
C GLY A 190 -15.10 -27.02 -7.41
N ARG A 191 -14.63 -25.80 -7.12
CA ARG A 191 -13.68 -25.04 -7.96
C ARG A 191 -12.26 -25.00 -7.42
N GLU A 192 -11.90 -26.04 -6.66
CA GLU A 192 -10.55 -26.15 -6.10
C GLU A 192 -9.51 -26.39 -7.21
N THR A 193 -8.35 -25.78 -7.06
CA THR A 193 -7.19 -26.03 -7.92
C THR A 193 -6.56 -27.38 -7.61
N LYS A 194 -5.89 -27.97 -8.61
CA LYS A 194 -5.12 -29.20 -8.39
C LYS A 194 -4.02 -28.96 -7.36
N THR A 195 -3.95 -29.83 -6.37
CA THR A 195 -2.94 -29.78 -5.32
C THR A 195 -1.74 -30.65 -5.68
N GLU A 196 -0.55 -30.16 -5.40
CA GLU A 196 0.72 -30.88 -5.55
C GLU A 196 1.45 -30.84 -4.20
N ILE A 197 1.76 -32.03 -3.67
CA ILE A 197 2.54 -32.11 -2.42
C ILE A 197 4.01 -32.09 -2.80
N LYS A 198 4.63 -30.91 -2.69
CA LYS A 198 6.08 -30.75 -2.84
C LYS A 198 6.73 -30.61 -1.46
N PRO A 199 8.00 -31.04 -1.31
CA PRO A 199 8.73 -30.83 -0.07
C PRO A 199 8.80 -29.35 0.29
N ILE A 200 8.93 -29.04 1.56
CA ILE A 200 9.08 -27.66 2.04
C ILE A 200 10.54 -27.28 1.90
N ASP A 201 10.82 -26.21 1.20
CA ASP A 201 12.11 -25.54 1.23
C ASP A 201 12.23 -24.76 2.55
N THR A 202 12.81 -25.42 3.55
CA THR A 202 13.00 -24.82 4.87
C THR A 202 14.08 -23.73 4.87
N VAL A 203 15.09 -23.85 4.00
CA VAL A 203 16.19 -22.87 3.92
C VAL A 203 15.68 -21.59 3.31
N GLY A 204 15.01 -21.65 2.14
CA GLY A 204 14.38 -20.49 1.52
C GLY A 204 13.38 -19.82 2.45
N LEU A 205 12.56 -20.60 3.17
CA LEU A 205 11.60 -20.06 4.14
C LEU A 205 12.27 -19.30 5.29
N VAL A 206 13.34 -19.85 5.87
CA VAL A 206 14.08 -19.18 6.96
C VAL A 206 14.76 -17.90 6.43
N LEU A 207 15.40 -17.96 5.26
CA LEU A 207 16.03 -16.79 4.64
C LEU A 207 15.00 -15.69 4.32
N LEU A 208 13.81 -16.08 3.86
CA LEU A 208 12.70 -15.16 3.60
C LEU A 208 12.24 -14.47 4.90
N ILE A 209 11.98 -15.26 5.96
CA ILE A 209 11.53 -14.73 7.26
C ILE A 209 12.57 -13.77 7.84
N VAL A 210 13.83 -14.19 7.89
CA VAL A 210 14.90 -13.36 8.43
C VAL A 210 15.15 -12.12 7.57
N GLY A 211 15.26 -12.29 6.25
CA GLY A 211 15.56 -11.20 5.33
C GLY A 211 14.47 -10.15 5.27
N ILE A 212 13.22 -10.57 5.01
CA ILE A 212 12.08 -9.65 4.92
C ILE A 212 11.71 -9.10 6.30
N GLY A 213 11.76 -9.94 7.34
CA GLY A 213 11.49 -9.50 8.71
C GLY A 213 12.45 -8.40 9.16
N SER A 214 13.76 -8.61 9.01
CA SER A 214 14.77 -7.59 9.35
C SER A 214 14.63 -6.33 8.49
N LEU A 215 14.38 -6.48 7.18
CA LEU A 215 14.18 -5.35 6.29
C LEU A 215 12.96 -4.50 6.71
N GLN A 216 11.82 -5.14 6.98
CA GLN A 216 10.59 -4.45 7.35
C GLN A 216 10.73 -3.74 8.70
N VAL A 217 11.32 -4.40 9.70
CA VAL A 217 11.59 -3.77 11.01
C VAL A 217 12.55 -2.59 10.85
N MET A 218 13.61 -2.73 10.06
CA MET A 218 14.55 -1.64 9.76
C MET A 218 13.85 -0.44 9.10
N LEU A 219 12.95 -0.69 8.15
CA LEU A 219 12.20 0.38 7.47
C LEU A 219 11.22 1.09 8.41
N ASP A 220 10.52 0.33 9.25
CA ASP A 220 9.49 0.87 10.15
C ASP A 220 10.09 1.60 11.36
N GLN A 221 11.20 1.09 11.92
CA GLN A 221 11.86 1.65 13.10
C GLN A 221 13.00 2.62 12.76
N GLY A 222 13.42 2.68 11.51
CA GLY A 222 14.58 3.48 11.08
C GLY A 222 14.50 4.93 11.48
N LYS A 223 13.34 5.58 11.29
CA LYS A 223 13.12 6.97 11.67
C LYS A 223 13.20 7.18 13.19
N GLU A 224 12.59 6.30 13.97
CA GLU A 224 12.54 6.40 15.44
C GLU A 224 13.91 6.18 16.09
N LEU A 225 14.76 5.35 15.48
CA LEU A 225 16.08 4.98 15.97
C LEU A 225 17.22 5.75 15.27
N ASP A 226 16.91 6.84 14.58
CA ASP A 226 17.91 7.69 13.90
C ASP A 226 18.79 6.92 12.87
N TRP A 227 18.16 5.99 12.15
CA TRP A 227 18.76 5.26 11.03
C TRP A 227 20.14 4.65 11.35
N PHE A 228 21.13 4.91 10.51
CA PHE A 228 22.48 4.33 10.61
C PHE A 228 23.33 4.90 11.75
N ASN A 229 22.80 5.79 12.57
CA ASN A 229 23.41 6.19 13.84
C ASN A 229 23.10 5.14 14.94
N SER A 230 22.09 4.28 14.74
CA SER A 230 21.76 3.18 15.65
C SER A 230 22.47 1.88 15.24
N THR A 231 23.14 1.26 16.19
CA THR A 231 23.74 -0.09 16.00
C THR A 231 22.69 -1.13 15.66
N GLU A 232 21.48 -1.02 16.20
CA GLU A 232 20.37 -1.92 15.96
C GLU A 232 19.94 -1.90 14.49
N ILE A 233 19.77 -0.70 13.90
CA ILE A 233 19.42 -0.53 12.49
C ILE A 233 20.55 -1.01 11.57
N ILE A 234 21.82 -0.78 11.92
CA ILE A 234 22.97 -1.32 11.16
C ILE A 234 22.93 -2.84 11.15
N VAL A 235 22.73 -3.48 12.30
CA VAL A 235 22.65 -4.96 12.39
C VAL A 235 21.48 -5.47 11.57
N LEU A 236 20.28 -4.90 11.70
CA LEU A 236 19.10 -5.28 10.93
C LEU A 236 19.35 -5.14 9.42
N THR A 237 20.02 -4.05 9.00
CA THR A 237 20.37 -3.83 7.59
C THR A 237 21.31 -4.91 7.07
N VAL A 238 22.39 -5.21 7.80
CA VAL A 238 23.35 -6.24 7.41
C VAL A 238 22.67 -7.60 7.33
N VAL A 239 21.88 -7.97 8.34
CA VAL A 239 21.13 -9.22 8.37
C VAL A 239 20.15 -9.30 7.19
N ALA A 240 19.39 -8.23 6.92
CA ALA A 240 18.46 -8.16 5.80
C ALA A 240 19.18 -8.36 4.45
N VAL A 241 20.25 -7.59 4.19
CA VAL A 241 21.01 -7.68 2.94
C VAL A 241 21.61 -9.06 2.74
N VAL A 242 22.28 -9.60 3.75
CA VAL A 242 22.90 -10.94 3.68
C VAL A 242 21.82 -12.00 3.43
N ALA A 243 20.76 -12.02 4.24
CA ALA A 243 19.70 -13.03 4.10
C ALA A 243 18.98 -12.93 2.75
N LEU A 244 18.69 -11.72 2.24
CA LEU A 244 18.04 -11.53 0.93
C LEU A 244 18.94 -11.91 -0.25
N VAL A 245 20.24 -11.61 -0.19
CA VAL A 245 21.19 -12.06 -1.21
C VAL A 245 21.26 -13.58 -1.24
N PHE A 246 21.41 -14.22 -0.08
CA PHE A 246 21.39 -15.68 0.01
C PHE A 246 20.05 -16.26 -0.44
N LEU A 247 18.92 -15.65 -0.10
CA LEU A 247 17.59 -16.06 -0.56
C LEU A 247 17.53 -16.08 -2.09
N VAL A 248 17.94 -14.98 -2.76
CA VAL A 248 17.90 -14.91 -4.24
C VAL A 248 18.77 -15.99 -4.86
N VAL A 249 19.98 -16.21 -4.35
CA VAL A 249 20.88 -17.27 -4.85
C VAL A 249 20.25 -18.64 -4.64
N TRP A 250 19.68 -18.90 -3.44
CA TRP A 250 19.04 -20.17 -3.09
C TRP A 250 17.84 -20.46 -4.00
N GLU A 251 16.89 -19.52 -4.10
CA GLU A 251 15.68 -19.66 -4.93
C GLU A 251 15.95 -19.81 -6.43
N LEU A 252 17.13 -19.38 -6.91
CA LEU A 252 17.55 -19.59 -8.30
C LEU A 252 18.21 -20.95 -8.52
N THR A 253 18.67 -21.62 -7.46
CA THR A 253 19.41 -22.89 -7.53
C THR A 253 18.62 -24.09 -7.04
N ASP A 254 17.57 -23.88 -6.23
CA ASP A 254 16.74 -24.97 -5.70
C ASP A 254 15.71 -25.44 -6.73
N ASP A 255 15.46 -26.76 -6.74
CA ASP A 255 14.48 -27.41 -7.63
C ASP A 255 13.02 -27.13 -7.21
N HIS A 256 12.79 -26.75 -5.95
CA HIS A 256 11.46 -26.56 -5.38
C HIS A 256 11.32 -25.22 -4.62
N PRO A 257 11.63 -24.09 -5.27
CA PRO A 257 11.68 -22.80 -4.61
C PRO A 257 10.33 -22.40 -3.98
N VAL A 258 10.38 -21.73 -2.82
CA VAL A 258 9.19 -21.12 -2.19
C VAL A 258 8.70 -19.93 -2.99
N VAL A 259 9.63 -19.14 -3.52
CA VAL A 259 9.35 -17.95 -4.34
C VAL A 259 9.78 -18.21 -5.78
N ASP A 260 8.84 -18.31 -6.69
CA ASP A 260 9.13 -18.60 -8.10
C ASP A 260 9.75 -17.39 -8.83
N LEU A 261 11.04 -17.15 -8.62
CA LEU A 261 11.78 -16.08 -9.30
C LEU A 261 11.89 -16.27 -10.83
N SER A 262 11.60 -17.49 -11.34
CA SER A 262 11.60 -17.73 -12.78
C SER A 262 10.55 -16.92 -13.55
N LEU A 263 9.55 -16.37 -12.85
CA LEU A 263 8.57 -15.46 -13.42
C LEU A 263 9.19 -14.18 -13.99
N PHE A 264 10.30 -13.71 -13.42
CA PHE A 264 11.05 -12.57 -13.94
C PHE A 264 11.74 -12.82 -15.28
N LYS A 265 11.79 -14.07 -15.79
CA LYS A 265 12.19 -14.36 -17.17
C LYS A 265 11.14 -13.86 -18.17
N SER A 266 9.89 -13.68 -17.75
CA SER A 266 8.86 -13.07 -18.59
C SER A 266 9.05 -11.55 -18.64
N ARG A 267 9.25 -11.00 -19.84
CA ARG A 267 9.45 -9.57 -20.05
C ARG A 267 8.29 -8.73 -19.51
N ASN A 268 7.05 -9.13 -19.80
CA ASN A 268 5.88 -8.39 -19.36
C ASN A 268 5.72 -8.44 -17.84
N PHE A 269 6.01 -9.58 -17.22
CA PHE A 269 5.99 -9.71 -15.76
C PHE A 269 7.01 -8.77 -15.11
N THR A 270 8.26 -8.79 -15.58
CA THR A 270 9.33 -7.93 -15.02
C THR A 270 9.03 -6.46 -15.17
N ILE A 271 8.67 -6.01 -16.39
CA ILE A 271 8.34 -4.60 -16.64
C ILE A 271 7.11 -4.18 -15.83
N GLY A 272 6.07 -5.02 -15.79
CA GLY A 272 4.87 -4.74 -15.01
C GLY A 272 5.15 -4.64 -13.51
N CYS A 273 5.93 -5.58 -12.94
CA CYS A 273 6.35 -5.52 -11.53
C CYS A 273 7.18 -4.27 -11.22
N LEU A 274 8.13 -3.90 -12.08
CA LEU A 274 8.93 -2.69 -11.89
C LEU A 274 8.06 -1.43 -11.93
N CYS A 275 7.21 -1.29 -12.96
CA CYS A 275 6.34 -0.14 -13.09
C CYS A 275 5.35 -0.01 -11.91
N ILE A 276 4.69 -1.12 -11.54
CA ILE A 276 3.70 -1.08 -10.45
C ILE A 276 4.36 -0.82 -9.10
N SER A 277 5.54 -1.40 -8.86
CA SER A 277 6.26 -1.23 -7.59
C SER A 277 6.78 0.19 -7.43
N LEU A 278 7.45 0.75 -8.43
CA LEU A 278 7.99 2.11 -8.37
C LEU A 278 6.88 3.16 -8.29
N ALA A 279 5.82 3.00 -9.08
CA ALA A 279 4.69 3.93 -9.02
C ALA A 279 3.93 3.82 -7.69
N TYR A 280 3.79 2.60 -7.13
CA TYR A 280 3.16 2.37 -5.83
C TYR A 280 3.99 2.94 -4.68
N MET A 281 5.33 2.87 -4.77
CA MET A 281 6.26 3.50 -3.84
C MET A 281 5.99 5.00 -3.70
N LEU A 282 5.91 5.72 -4.82
CA LEU A 282 5.63 7.16 -4.83
C LEU A 282 4.21 7.50 -4.37
N TYR A 283 3.23 6.71 -4.82
CA TYR A 283 1.83 6.88 -4.46
C TYR A 283 1.62 6.69 -2.97
N PHE A 284 2.16 5.62 -2.38
CA PHE A 284 1.99 5.31 -0.96
C PHE A 284 2.73 6.30 -0.06
N GLY A 285 3.92 6.75 -0.46
CA GLY A 285 4.61 7.85 0.20
C GLY A 285 3.75 9.12 0.26
N SER A 286 3.06 9.46 -0.84
CA SER A 286 2.15 10.61 -0.89
C SER A 286 0.89 10.45 -0.02
N ILE A 287 0.33 9.23 0.05
CA ILE A 287 -0.84 8.94 0.91
C ILE A 287 -0.51 9.18 2.40
N VAL A 288 0.72 8.90 2.80
CA VAL A 288 1.16 9.11 4.19
C VAL A 288 1.56 10.56 4.43
N LEU A 289 2.30 11.16 3.50
CA LEU A 289 2.82 12.52 3.65
C LEU A 289 1.72 13.59 3.72
N LEU A 290 0.72 13.52 2.83
CA LEU A 290 -0.29 14.58 2.73
C LEU A 290 -1.14 14.75 4.00
N PRO A 291 -1.73 13.70 4.60
CA PRO A 291 -2.47 13.87 5.84
C PRO A 291 -1.60 14.33 7.02
N GLN A 292 -0.33 13.91 7.09
CA GLN A 292 0.60 14.39 8.11
C GLN A 292 0.88 15.88 7.94
N LEU A 293 1.19 16.33 6.72
CA LEU A 293 1.40 17.75 6.42
C LEU A 293 0.17 18.60 6.82
N LEU A 294 -1.06 18.13 6.48
CA LEU A 294 -2.29 18.83 6.81
C LEU A 294 -2.52 18.93 8.32
N GLN A 295 -2.15 17.91 9.08
CA GLN A 295 -2.30 17.91 10.54
C GLN A 295 -1.21 18.74 11.23
N GLU A 296 0.06 18.57 10.85
CA GLU A 296 1.19 19.19 11.53
C GLU A 296 1.33 20.68 11.21
N VAL A 297 1.05 21.08 9.96
CA VAL A 297 1.26 22.46 9.49
C VAL A 297 -0.02 23.27 9.47
N TYR A 298 -1.11 22.70 8.95
CA TYR A 298 -2.37 23.44 8.76
C TYR A 298 -3.38 23.24 9.91
N GLY A 299 -3.00 22.46 10.93
CA GLY A 299 -3.84 22.25 12.12
C GLY A 299 -5.14 21.47 11.86
N TYR A 300 -5.21 20.69 10.78
CA TYR A 300 -6.37 19.87 10.48
C TYR A 300 -6.49 18.74 11.50
N THR A 301 -7.70 18.43 11.91
CA THR A 301 -7.96 17.19 12.63
C THR A 301 -7.76 15.98 11.70
N ALA A 302 -7.54 14.80 12.26
CA ALA A 302 -7.39 13.57 11.48
C ALA A 302 -8.58 13.35 10.52
N THR A 303 -9.81 13.68 10.97
CA THR A 303 -11.03 13.62 10.15
C THR A 303 -10.97 14.58 8.96
N TRP A 304 -10.59 15.85 9.17
CA TRP A 304 -10.49 16.83 8.08
C TRP A 304 -9.35 16.51 7.10
N ALA A 305 -8.21 16.03 7.58
CA ALA A 305 -7.12 15.57 6.74
C ALA A 305 -7.53 14.35 5.88
N GLY A 306 -8.31 13.42 6.48
CA GLY A 306 -8.93 12.31 5.77
C GLY A 306 -9.91 12.77 4.69
N LEU A 307 -10.80 13.72 5.01
CA LEU A 307 -11.75 14.29 4.06
C LEU A 307 -11.07 15.04 2.91
N ALA A 308 -9.98 15.75 3.17
CA ALA A 308 -9.19 16.39 2.12
C ALA A 308 -8.51 15.39 1.18
N SER A 309 -8.17 14.21 1.70
CA SER A 309 -7.58 13.11 0.92
C SER A 309 -8.62 12.24 0.20
N ALA A 310 -9.86 12.17 0.69
CA ALA A 310 -10.92 11.29 0.18
C ALA A 310 -11.32 11.50 -1.30
N PRO A 311 -11.28 12.71 -1.89
CA PRO A 311 -11.68 12.93 -3.29
C PRO A 311 -10.90 12.07 -4.30
N ILE A 312 -9.73 11.60 -3.96
CA ILE A 312 -8.89 10.70 -4.78
C ILE A 312 -9.61 9.39 -5.16
N GLY A 313 -10.53 8.92 -4.32
CA GLY A 313 -11.29 7.68 -4.54
C GLY A 313 -12.52 7.84 -5.43
N LEU A 314 -13.03 9.05 -5.63
CA LEU A 314 -14.30 9.28 -6.33
C LEU A 314 -14.23 8.87 -7.81
N LEU A 315 -13.25 9.37 -8.54
CA LEU A 315 -13.10 9.07 -9.97
C LEU A 315 -12.75 7.60 -10.24
N PRO A 316 -11.90 6.91 -9.50
CA PRO A 316 -11.69 5.47 -9.68
C PRO A 316 -12.96 4.64 -9.52
N VAL A 317 -13.82 4.97 -8.56
CA VAL A 317 -15.11 4.28 -8.37
C VAL A 317 -15.99 4.41 -9.60
N LEU A 318 -16.06 5.59 -10.20
CA LEU A 318 -16.88 5.86 -11.38
C LEU A 318 -16.28 5.34 -12.68
N LEU A 319 -14.96 5.48 -12.85
CA LEU A 319 -14.28 5.23 -14.12
C LEU A 319 -13.76 3.80 -14.27
N SER A 320 -13.39 3.10 -13.17
CA SER A 320 -12.84 1.74 -13.28
C SER A 320 -13.78 0.74 -13.98
N PRO A 321 -15.10 0.73 -13.74
CA PRO A 321 -16.01 -0.14 -14.49
C PRO A 321 -16.05 0.20 -15.99
N ILE A 322 -15.96 1.48 -16.34
CA ILE A 322 -15.93 1.94 -17.73
C ILE A 322 -14.66 1.47 -18.42
N ILE A 323 -13.50 1.72 -17.78
CA ILE A 323 -12.19 1.27 -18.27
C ILE A 323 -12.14 -0.27 -18.37
N GLY A 324 -12.69 -1.00 -17.39
CA GLY A 324 -12.79 -2.45 -17.42
C GLY A 324 -13.62 -2.97 -18.59
N LYS A 325 -14.73 -2.30 -18.93
CA LYS A 325 -15.59 -2.67 -20.09
C LYS A 325 -14.88 -2.49 -21.43
N PHE A 326 -14.12 -1.40 -21.56
CA PHE A 326 -13.42 -1.07 -22.81
C PHE A 326 -11.96 -1.59 -22.83
N GLY A 327 -11.45 -2.11 -21.71
CA GLY A 327 -10.05 -2.51 -21.53
C GLY A 327 -9.53 -3.49 -22.58
N ASN A 328 -10.37 -4.43 -23.06
CA ASN A 328 -9.98 -5.37 -24.11
C ASN A 328 -9.79 -4.75 -25.50
N ARG A 329 -10.27 -3.51 -25.69
CA ARG A 329 -10.16 -2.77 -26.97
C ARG A 329 -9.07 -1.72 -26.97
N LEU A 330 -8.49 -1.42 -25.80
CA LEU A 330 -7.50 -0.38 -25.61
C LEU A 330 -6.11 -1.00 -25.40
N ASP A 331 -5.09 -0.35 -25.94
CA ASP A 331 -3.71 -0.71 -25.59
C ASP A 331 -3.44 -0.30 -24.12
N MET A 332 -3.17 -1.30 -23.27
CA MET A 332 -2.93 -1.10 -21.84
C MET A 332 -1.78 -0.12 -21.57
N ARG A 333 -0.77 -0.06 -22.46
CA ARG A 333 0.35 0.89 -22.33
C ARG A 333 -0.11 2.34 -22.45
N ARG A 334 -1.10 2.64 -23.34
CA ARG A 334 -1.65 4.00 -23.50
C ARG A 334 -2.39 4.45 -22.25
N LEU A 335 -3.15 3.53 -21.62
CA LEU A 335 -3.83 3.82 -20.35
C LEU A 335 -2.83 4.09 -19.22
N VAL A 336 -1.77 3.29 -19.11
CA VAL A 336 -0.71 3.51 -18.12
C VAL A 336 0.06 4.80 -18.41
N THR A 337 0.35 5.11 -19.68
CA THR A 337 0.97 6.38 -20.07
C THR A 337 0.12 7.57 -19.62
N PHE A 338 -1.19 7.54 -19.90
CA PHE A 338 -2.12 8.58 -19.42
C PHE A 338 -2.09 8.70 -17.89
N SER A 339 -2.12 7.55 -17.17
CA SER A 339 -2.02 7.52 -15.71
C SER A 339 -0.75 8.20 -15.20
N PHE A 340 0.41 7.84 -15.75
CA PHE A 340 1.70 8.39 -15.30
C PHE A 340 1.83 9.88 -15.61
N VAL A 341 1.33 10.35 -16.76
CA VAL A 341 1.25 11.78 -17.07
C VAL A 341 0.38 12.51 -16.06
N MET A 342 -0.81 11.97 -15.76
CA MET A 342 -1.71 12.58 -14.78
C MET A 342 -1.12 12.58 -13.36
N TYR A 343 -0.41 11.53 -12.95
CA TYR A 343 0.34 11.54 -11.68
C TYR A 343 1.40 12.66 -11.68
N ALA A 344 2.21 12.75 -12.73
CA ALA A 344 3.23 13.78 -12.84
C ALA A 344 2.63 15.19 -12.77
N VAL A 345 1.52 15.44 -13.49
CA VAL A 345 0.81 16.72 -13.45
C VAL A 345 0.29 17.03 -12.05
N CYS A 346 -0.35 16.08 -11.36
CA CYS A 346 -0.90 16.31 -10.02
C CYS A 346 0.20 16.54 -8.98
N PHE A 347 1.30 15.79 -9.03
CA PHE A 347 2.44 16.01 -8.13
C PHE A 347 3.14 17.34 -8.40
N TYR A 348 3.32 17.70 -9.68
CA TYR A 348 3.85 19.02 -10.05
C TYR A 348 2.94 20.13 -9.57
N TRP A 349 1.62 19.98 -9.74
CA TRP A 349 0.63 20.95 -9.25
C TRP A 349 0.79 21.18 -7.74
N ARG A 350 0.82 20.14 -6.93
CA ARG A 350 1.04 20.26 -5.47
C ARG A 350 2.33 20.97 -5.14
N ALA A 351 3.43 20.61 -5.81
CA ALA A 351 4.74 21.22 -5.59
C ALA A 351 4.78 22.73 -5.78
N TYR A 352 3.80 23.31 -6.51
CA TYR A 352 3.73 24.75 -6.76
C TYR A 352 2.58 25.46 -6.05
N THR A 353 1.59 24.74 -5.53
CA THR A 353 0.39 25.35 -4.94
C THR A 353 0.31 25.17 -3.43
N PHE A 354 1.13 24.31 -2.86
CA PHE A 354 1.15 24.17 -1.40
C PHE A 354 1.98 25.28 -0.80
N GLU A 355 1.29 26.21 -0.13
CA GLU A 355 1.82 27.41 0.47
C GLU A 355 1.20 27.63 1.87
N PRO A 356 1.80 28.46 2.72
CA PRO A 356 1.21 28.79 4.01
C PRO A 356 -0.21 29.35 3.87
N GLY A 357 -1.12 28.85 4.70
CA GLY A 357 -2.51 29.32 4.70
C GLY A 357 -3.34 28.82 3.54
N MET A 358 -2.91 27.78 2.79
CA MET A 358 -3.73 27.19 1.73
C MET A 358 -5.10 26.74 2.24
N ASP A 359 -6.12 26.89 1.43
CA ASP A 359 -7.48 26.46 1.75
C ASP A 359 -7.70 24.96 1.51
N PHE A 360 -8.83 24.46 1.99
CA PHE A 360 -9.23 23.06 1.78
C PHE A 360 -9.26 22.67 0.29
N GLY A 361 -9.71 23.59 -0.57
CA GLY A 361 -9.81 23.35 -2.02
C GLY A 361 -8.44 23.13 -2.65
N ALA A 362 -7.42 23.86 -2.23
CA ALA A 362 -6.05 23.71 -2.75
C ALA A 362 -5.47 22.32 -2.50
N SER A 363 -5.83 21.66 -1.39
CA SER A 363 -5.45 20.27 -1.12
C SER A 363 -6.36 19.25 -1.81
N ALA A 364 -7.68 19.49 -1.85
CA ALA A 364 -8.68 18.52 -2.31
C ALA A 364 -8.75 18.40 -3.84
N TRP A 365 -8.60 19.49 -4.60
CA TRP A 365 -8.66 19.46 -6.06
C TRP A 365 -7.57 18.64 -6.73
N PRO A 366 -6.28 18.73 -6.35
CA PRO A 366 -5.25 17.84 -6.87
C PRO A 366 -5.54 16.38 -6.59
N GLN A 367 -6.14 16.05 -5.42
CA GLN A 367 -6.56 14.69 -5.08
C GLN A 367 -7.66 14.19 -6.00
N PHE A 368 -8.70 15.00 -6.24
CA PHE A 368 -9.78 14.65 -7.15
C PHE A 368 -9.27 14.35 -8.56
N ILE A 369 -8.45 15.23 -9.11
CA ILE A 369 -7.87 15.05 -10.45
C ILE A 369 -6.92 13.85 -10.50
N GLN A 370 -6.16 13.58 -9.45
CA GLN A 370 -5.33 12.37 -9.35
C GLN A 370 -6.14 11.09 -9.41
N GLY A 371 -7.43 11.13 -9.10
CA GLY A 371 -8.34 10.01 -9.27
C GLY A 371 -8.40 9.49 -10.72
N PHE A 372 -8.22 10.33 -11.75
CA PHE A 372 -8.08 9.88 -13.14
C PHE A 372 -6.84 9.00 -13.32
N ALA A 373 -5.72 9.41 -12.72
CA ALA A 373 -4.48 8.65 -12.77
C ALA A 373 -4.68 7.25 -12.19
N ILE A 374 -5.28 7.18 -10.99
CA ILE A 374 -5.50 5.92 -10.27
C ILE A 374 -6.47 5.00 -11.02
N ALA A 375 -7.53 5.54 -11.61
CA ALA A 375 -8.48 4.76 -12.40
C ALA A 375 -7.80 4.02 -13.57
N CYS A 376 -6.79 4.65 -14.19
CA CYS A 376 -6.02 4.10 -15.30
C CYS A 376 -4.72 3.37 -14.87
N PHE A 377 -4.49 3.17 -13.57
CA PHE A 377 -3.24 2.65 -13.02
C PHE A 377 -3.27 1.15 -12.77
N PHE A 378 -4.06 0.71 -11.79
CA PHE A 378 -3.95 -0.66 -11.26
C PHE A 378 -4.33 -1.72 -12.27
N MET A 379 -5.53 -1.63 -12.86
CA MET A 379 -6.03 -2.65 -13.77
C MET A 379 -5.13 -2.85 -15.00
N PRO A 380 -4.71 -1.79 -15.73
CA PRO A 380 -3.84 -1.97 -16.89
C PRO A 380 -2.47 -2.54 -16.53
N LEU A 381 -1.85 -2.09 -15.45
CA LEU A 381 -0.53 -2.61 -15.03
C LEU A 381 -0.61 -4.07 -14.59
N ILE A 382 -1.62 -4.46 -13.82
CA ILE A 382 -1.83 -5.86 -13.42
C ILE A 382 -2.07 -6.72 -14.67
N THR A 383 -2.85 -6.22 -15.64
CA THR A 383 -3.10 -6.92 -16.90
C THR A 383 -1.80 -7.14 -17.69
N ILE A 384 -0.93 -6.13 -17.78
CA ILE A 384 0.40 -6.25 -18.40
C ILE A 384 1.25 -7.28 -17.65
N THR A 385 1.33 -7.16 -16.31
CA THR A 385 2.15 -8.02 -15.45
C THR A 385 1.78 -9.49 -15.58
N LEU A 386 0.49 -9.82 -15.60
CA LEU A 386 0.00 -11.19 -15.64
C LEU A 386 -0.24 -11.71 -17.05
N SER A 387 0.05 -10.90 -18.09
CA SER A 387 -0.16 -11.31 -19.48
C SER A 387 0.77 -12.44 -19.90
N GLY A 388 0.23 -13.41 -20.67
CA GLY A 388 0.99 -14.52 -21.22
C GLY A 388 1.38 -15.62 -20.23
N LEU A 389 0.94 -15.53 -18.96
CA LEU A 389 1.21 -16.55 -17.96
C LEU A 389 0.11 -17.64 -17.96
N PRO A 390 0.48 -18.92 -17.76
CA PRO A 390 -0.48 -20.01 -17.67
C PRO A 390 -1.27 -19.94 -16.36
N PRO A 391 -2.53 -20.47 -16.34
CA PRO A 391 -3.41 -20.43 -15.17
C PRO A 391 -2.79 -21.03 -13.90
N GLU A 392 -1.97 -22.08 -14.04
CA GLU A 392 -1.33 -22.80 -12.94
C GLU A 392 -0.28 -21.93 -12.21
N ARG A 393 0.28 -20.92 -12.89
CA ARG A 393 1.26 -19.98 -12.32
C ARG A 393 0.64 -18.66 -11.83
N MET A 394 -0.67 -18.49 -12.03
CA MET A 394 -1.34 -17.22 -11.76
C MET A 394 -1.28 -16.82 -10.27
N ALA A 395 -1.48 -17.77 -9.34
CA ALA A 395 -1.39 -17.52 -7.92
C ALA A 395 0.04 -17.09 -7.49
N ALA A 396 1.06 -17.79 -8.01
CA ALA A 396 2.45 -17.44 -7.74
C ALA A 396 2.82 -16.06 -8.31
N ALA A 397 2.36 -15.77 -9.54
CA ALA A 397 2.60 -14.48 -10.19
C ALA A 397 1.88 -13.32 -9.46
N SER A 398 0.62 -13.52 -9.08
CA SER A 398 -0.12 -12.55 -8.28
C SER A 398 0.54 -12.32 -6.92
N SER A 399 0.97 -13.41 -6.26
CA SER A 399 1.68 -13.35 -4.98
C SER A 399 2.98 -12.53 -5.10
N LEU A 400 3.85 -12.86 -6.04
CA LEU A 400 5.13 -12.19 -6.23
C LEU A 400 4.95 -10.72 -6.64
N SER A 401 4.01 -10.42 -7.54
CA SER A 401 3.69 -9.04 -7.94
C SER A 401 3.12 -8.22 -6.77
N ASN A 402 2.23 -8.78 -5.96
CA ASN A 402 1.70 -8.11 -4.78
C ASN A 402 2.76 -7.93 -3.70
N PHE A 403 3.66 -8.90 -3.52
CA PHE A 403 4.80 -8.80 -2.61
C PHE A 403 5.73 -7.64 -3.00
N THR A 404 6.20 -7.58 -4.25
CA THR A 404 7.10 -6.51 -4.72
C THR A 404 6.44 -5.13 -4.59
N ARG A 405 5.15 -5.04 -4.90
CA ARG A 405 4.36 -3.82 -4.75
C ARG A 405 4.26 -3.38 -3.28
N THR A 406 3.90 -4.30 -2.36
CA THR A 406 3.73 -3.99 -0.94
C THR A 406 5.04 -3.58 -0.30
N LEU A 407 6.12 -4.31 -0.61
CA LEU A 407 7.47 -3.97 -0.16
C LEU A 407 7.90 -2.59 -0.66
N ALA A 408 7.65 -2.29 -1.94
CA ALA A 408 7.92 -0.98 -2.52
C ALA A 408 7.10 0.14 -1.82
N GLY A 409 5.87 -0.14 -1.43
CA GLY A 409 5.05 0.78 -0.63
C GLY A 409 5.67 1.11 0.73
N SER A 410 6.12 0.09 1.47
CA SER A 410 6.82 0.27 2.76
C SER A 410 8.12 1.08 2.60
N ILE A 411 8.94 0.73 1.59
CA ILE A 411 10.16 1.48 1.27
C ILE A 411 9.81 2.94 0.92
N GLY A 412 8.77 3.16 0.12
CA GLY A 412 8.32 4.49 -0.28
C GLY A 412 7.87 5.35 0.88
N THR A 413 7.08 4.78 1.80
CA THR A 413 6.68 5.48 3.04
C THR A 413 7.87 5.86 3.87
N SER A 414 8.79 4.93 4.11
CA SER A 414 9.99 5.13 4.92
C SER A 414 10.91 6.20 4.32
N ILE A 415 11.19 6.12 3.01
CA ILE A 415 12.00 7.14 2.31
C ILE A 415 11.31 8.50 2.37
N THR A 416 10.01 8.57 2.06
CA THR A 416 9.26 9.84 2.02
C THR A 416 9.27 10.54 3.38
N THR A 417 8.94 9.81 4.46
CA THR A 417 8.91 10.41 5.81
C THR A 417 10.30 10.82 6.31
N THR A 418 11.32 10.04 5.99
CA THR A 418 12.71 10.37 6.34
C THR A 418 13.21 11.60 5.57
N LEU A 419 13.02 11.62 4.26
CA LEU A 419 13.40 12.78 3.45
C LEU A 419 12.67 14.03 3.91
N TRP A 420 11.39 13.93 4.24
CA TRP A 420 10.58 15.05 4.70
C TRP A 420 11.18 15.68 5.96
N THR A 421 11.51 14.89 6.98
CA THR A 421 12.10 15.39 8.21
C THR A 421 13.55 15.86 8.06
N GLN A 422 14.38 15.17 7.27
CA GLN A 422 15.76 15.57 7.04
C GLN A 422 15.84 16.89 6.24
N ARG A 423 14.99 17.02 5.20
CA ARG A 423 14.93 18.26 4.41
C ARG A 423 14.34 19.42 5.22
N GLU A 424 13.33 19.13 6.09
CA GLU A 424 12.82 20.14 7.03
C GLU A 424 13.94 20.68 7.92
N SER A 425 14.72 19.82 8.55
CA SER A 425 15.85 20.23 9.41
C SER A 425 16.88 21.10 8.65
N GLN A 426 17.16 20.77 7.37
CA GLN A 426 18.03 21.59 6.53
C GLN A 426 17.41 22.97 6.24
N HIS A 427 16.14 23.00 5.82
CA HIS A 427 15.43 24.27 5.55
C HIS A 427 15.22 25.08 6.81
N HIS A 428 14.93 24.44 7.95
CA HIS A 428 14.84 25.10 9.24
C HIS A 428 16.16 25.85 9.58
N SER A 429 17.29 25.16 9.46
CA SER A 429 18.61 25.76 9.68
C SER A 429 18.87 26.96 8.77
N GLN A 430 18.58 26.81 7.47
CA GLN A 430 18.75 27.89 6.49
C GLN A 430 17.83 29.07 6.76
N LEU A 431 16.56 28.85 7.07
CA LEU A 431 15.60 29.91 7.38
C LEU A 431 15.92 30.61 8.70
N ALA A 432 16.39 29.86 9.70
CA ALA A 432 16.79 30.42 10.99
C ALA A 432 17.97 31.41 10.90
N GLU A 433 18.86 31.26 9.91
CA GLU A 433 19.97 32.20 9.67
C GLU A 433 19.47 33.63 9.35
N PHE A 434 18.30 33.77 8.74
CA PHE A 434 17.70 35.08 8.44
C PHE A 434 17.05 35.73 9.66
N VAL A 435 16.76 34.96 10.72
CA VAL A 435 16.16 35.47 11.96
C VAL A 435 17.27 35.78 12.97
N ASN A 436 17.88 36.94 12.82
CA ASN A 436 18.93 37.40 13.72
C ASN A 436 18.59 38.77 14.31
N PRO A 437 19.12 39.11 15.50
CA PRO A 437 18.82 40.37 16.20
C PRO A 437 19.20 41.65 15.44
N TYR A 438 20.06 41.53 14.44
CA TYR A 438 20.53 42.67 13.65
C TYR A 438 19.77 42.85 12.34
N SER A 439 18.94 41.92 11.95
CA SER A 439 18.10 42.03 10.76
C SER A 439 16.93 42.98 11.01
N PRO A 440 16.74 44.02 10.19
CA PRO A 440 15.59 44.93 10.32
C PRO A 440 14.25 44.20 10.21
N GLN A 441 14.18 43.19 9.35
CA GLN A 441 12.98 42.39 9.19
C GLN A 441 12.64 41.58 10.45
N SER A 442 13.66 40.97 11.09
CA SER A 442 13.47 40.24 12.34
C SER A 442 13.02 41.16 13.47
N GLN A 443 13.64 42.34 13.60
CA GLN A 443 13.26 43.34 14.62
C GLN A 443 11.81 43.81 14.41
N GLU A 444 11.41 44.06 13.16
CA GLU A 444 10.03 44.44 12.83
C GLU A 444 9.04 43.32 13.17
N MET A 445 9.36 42.09 12.85
CA MET A 445 8.52 40.94 13.18
C MET A 445 8.35 40.75 14.69
N TYR A 446 9.44 40.85 15.47
CA TYR A 446 9.36 40.81 16.93
C TYR A 446 8.53 41.96 17.47
N ARG A 447 8.68 43.19 16.94
CA ARG A 447 7.89 44.35 17.36
C ARG A 447 6.40 44.17 17.09
N GLN A 448 6.02 43.62 15.93
CA GLN A 448 4.62 43.29 15.58
C GLN A 448 4.01 42.27 16.53
N LEU A 449 4.75 41.20 16.88
CA LEU A 449 4.31 40.18 17.81
C LEU A 449 4.19 40.75 19.25
N GLU A 450 5.09 41.62 19.67
CA GLU A 450 4.98 42.32 20.95
C GLU A 450 3.77 43.28 21.00
N GLN A 451 3.41 43.95 19.89
CA GLN A 451 2.21 44.80 19.79
C GLN A 451 0.91 44.01 19.95
N VAL A 452 0.89 42.72 19.54
CA VAL A 452 -0.26 41.79 19.75
C VAL A 452 -0.27 41.23 21.18
N GLY A 453 0.70 41.63 22.05
CA GLY A 453 0.74 41.24 23.45
C GLY A 453 1.59 40.02 23.77
N MET A 454 2.38 39.51 22.82
CA MET A 454 3.30 38.39 23.06
C MET A 454 4.54 38.84 23.82
N SER A 455 4.97 38.06 24.80
CA SER A 455 6.29 38.23 25.41
C SER A 455 7.39 37.85 24.40
N LYS A 456 8.62 38.31 24.63
CA LYS A 456 9.77 37.94 23.76
C LYS A 456 9.96 36.43 23.63
N GLN A 457 9.73 35.69 24.69
CA GLN A 457 9.81 34.25 24.68
C GLN A 457 8.71 33.61 23.79
N GLN A 458 7.46 34.11 23.91
CA GLN A 458 6.35 33.67 23.08
C GLN A 458 6.57 34.01 21.61
N ALA A 459 7.08 35.23 21.32
CA ALA A 459 7.40 35.65 19.96
C ALA A 459 8.51 34.79 19.35
N SER A 460 9.56 34.46 20.11
CA SER A 460 10.63 33.57 19.64
C SER A 460 10.11 32.15 19.38
N ALA A 461 9.25 31.62 20.24
CA ALA A 461 8.62 30.30 20.04
C ALA A 461 7.69 30.28 18.81
N TYR A 462 6.91 31.35 18.63
CA TYR A 462 6.05 31.51 17.45
C TYR A 462 6.87 31.52 16.15
N ILE A 463 7.94 32.32 16.11
CA ILE A 463 8.84 32.42 14.95
C ILE A 463 9.51 31.06 14.67
N ALA A 464 9.97 30.35 15.69
CA ALA A 464 10.58 29.03 15.53
C ALA A 464 9.57 28.02 14.95
N ASN A 465 8.30 28.02 15.42
CA ASN A 465 7.25 27.18 14.89
C ASN A 465 6.92 27.54 13.44
N GLU A 466 6.89 28.82 13.08
CA GLU A 466 6.65 29.26 11.71
C GLU A 466 7.77 28.81 10.76
N ILE A 467 9.05 28.90 11.20
CA ILE A 467 10.19 28.40 10.43
C ILE A 467 10.07 26.90 10.21
N THR A 468 9.70 26.13 11.24
CA THR A 468 9.45 24.68 11.11
C THR A 468 8.32 24.39 10.12
N ALA A 469 7.21 25.11 10.22
CA ALA A 469 6.07 24.96 9.31
C ALA A 469 6.47 25.22 7.85
N GLN A 470 7.22 26.31 7.61
CA GLN A 470 7.77 26.65 6.30
C GLN A 470 8.73 25.55 5.79
N GLY A 471 9.63 25.07 6.64
CA GLY A 471 10.54 23.97 6.33
C GLY A 471 9.80 22.70 5.91
N LEU A 472 8.73 22.33 6.61
CA LEU A 472 7.88 21.18 6.30
C LEU A 472 7.17 21.34 4.96
N ILE A 473 6.64 22.52 4.63
CA ILE A 473 5.98 22.80 3.33
C ILE A 473 6.99 22.67 2.18
N ILE A 474 8.14 23.36 2.30
CA ILE A 474 9.17 23.33 1.26
C ILE A 474 9.65 21.91 1.00
N SER A 475 9.91 21.14 2.07
CA SER A 475 10.35 19.75 1.98
C SER A 475 9.30 18.85 1.31
N ALA A 476 8.02 19.05 1.64
CA ALA A 476 6.93 18.32 0.98
C ALA A 476 6.83 18.65 -0.53
N ASN A 477 6.98 19.94 -0.88
CA ASN A 477 6.98 20.38 -2.28
C ASN A 477 8.15 19.80 -3.07
N GLU A 478 9.34 19.72 -2.51
CA GLU A 478 10.49 19.04 -3.13
C GLU A 478 10.22 17.56 -3.38
N ILE A 479 9.62 16.86 -2.42
CA ILE A 479 9.25 15.44 -2.58
C ILE A 479 8.22 15.26 -3.68
N PHE A 480 7.19 16.12 -3.75
CA PHE A 480 6.21 16.08 -4.83
C PHE A 480 6.85 16.36 -6.19
N TRP A 481 7.77 17.29 -6.26
CA TRP A 481 8.51 17.61 -7.49
C TRP A 481 9.37 16.42 -7.97
N LEU A 482 10.10 15.77 -7.06
CA LEU A 482 10.87 14.54 -7.35
C LEU A 482 9.95 13.41 -7.84
N ALA A 483 8.81 13.20 -7.17
CA ALA A 483 7.84 12.20 -7.55
C ALA A 483 7.30 12.43 -8.97
N ALA A 484 7.00 13.68 -9.33
CA ALA A 484 6.60 14.04 -10.69
C ALA A 484 7.65 13.64 -11.73
N GLY A 485 8.94 13.91 -11.45
CA GLY A 485 10.07 13.53 -12.32
C GLY A 485 10.19 12.02 -12.51
N VAL A 486 10.05 11.24 -11.43
CA VAL A 486 10.11 9.77 -11.52
C VAL A 486 8.94 9.20 -12.33
N PHE A 487 7.72 9.75 -12.19
CA PHE A 487 6.59 9.32 -13.04
C PHE A 487 6.84 9.56 -14.53
N LEU A 488 7.54 10.63 -14.90
CA LEU A 488 7.94 10.87 -16.30
C LEU A 488 8.97 9.83 -16.79
N ILE A 489 9.87 9.38 -15.93
CA ILE A 489 10.83 8.29 -16.28
C ILE A 489 10.07 6.97 -16.50
N LEU A 490 9.06 6.68 -15.67
CA LEU A 490 8.25 5.46 -15.79
C LEU A 490 7.48 5.37 -17.12
N LEU A 491 7.20 6.52 -17.79
CA LEU A 491 6.61 6.53 -19.12
C LEU A 491 7.45 5.74 -20.14
N ALA A 492 8.77 5.90 -20.13
CA ALA A 492 9.64 5.17 -21.04
C ALA A 492 9.64 3.67 -20.73
N LEU A 493 9.60 3.31 -19.44
CA LEU A 493 9.68 1.94 -18.98
C LEU A 493 8.47 1.10 -19.43
N VAL A 494 7.24 1.64 -19.35
CA VAL A 494 6.03 0.88 -19.72
C VAL A 494 6.00 0.48 -21.20
N TRP A 495 6.61 1.26 -22.08
CA TRP A 495 6.65 0.95 -23.52
C TRP A 495 7.59 -0.20 -23.88
N VAL A 496 8.42 -0.65 -22.94
CA VAL A 496 9.25 -1.85 -23.08
C VAL A 496 8.39 -3.13 -23.06
N ALA A 497 7.17 -3.11 -22.45
CA ALA A 497 6.24 -4.24 -22.46
C ALA A 497 5.74 -4.56 -23.89
N LYS A 498 5.53 -5.83 -24.21
CA LYS A 498 5.09 -6.29 -25.54
C LYS A 498 3.65 -6.82 -25.54
N PRO A 499 2.77 -6.33 -26.43
CA PRO A 499 1.47 -6.94 -26.67
C PRO A 499 1.60 -8.35 -27.29
N PRO A 500 0.54 -9.19 -27.28
CA PRO A 500 -0.79 -8.93 -26.76
C PRO A 500 -0.88 -9.09 -25.24
N PHE A 501 -1.65 -8.21 -24.59
CA PHE A 501 -1.89 -8.26 -23.15
C PHE A 501 -3.16 -9.06 -22.83
N SER A 502 -3.18 -10.35 -23.23
CA SER A 502 -4.25 -11.27 -22.88
C SER A 502 -3.76 -12.22 -21.80
N SER A 503 -4.48 -12.29 -20.68
CA SER A 503 -4.24 -13.31 -19.68
C SER A 503 -4.63 -14.68 -20.22
N GLY A 504 -3.65 -15.52 -20.53
CA GLY A 504 -3.74 -16.96 -20.75
C GLY A 504 -4.95 -17.49 -21.51
N GLY A 505 -4.82 -17.57 -22.79
CA GLY A 505 -5.68 -18.38 -23.65
C GLY A 505 -4.87 -18.68 -24.90
N GLY A 506 -4.29 -19.88 -24.90
CA GLY A 506 -3.41 -20.33 -25.95
C GLY A 506 -4.04 -20.31 -27.33
N GLY A 507 -3.17 -20.14 -28.26
CA GLY A 507 -3.18 -20.85 -29.51
C GLY A 507 -4.15 -20.38 -30.56
N GLY A 508 -3.63 -20.06 -31.64
CA GLY A 508 -4.33 -20.29 -32.86
C GLY A 508 -4.28 -19.17 -33.86
N GLY A 509 -3.49 -19.39 -34.83
CA GLY A 509 -3.83 -18.90 -36.13
C GLY A 509 -2.97 -17.77 -36.65
N GLY A 510 -1.94 -18.17 -37.33
CA GLY A 510 -1.28 -17.36 -38.31
C GLY A 510 -2.26 -16.77 -39.29
N GLY A 511 -1.89 -15.67 -39.84
CA GLY A 511 -2.53 -14.98 -40.91
C GLY A 511 -1.65 -13.82 -41.29
N ALA A 512 -0.77 -14.04 -42.21
CA ALA A 512 -0.09 -13.01 -42.92
C ALA A 512 -1.07 -11.99 -43.48
N HIS A 513 -0.79 -10.74 -43.25
CA HIS A 513 -0.69 -9.72 -44.33
C HIS A 513 -0.05 -8.48 -43.71
#